data_e99702d6c618fe7108d56fbd8c08c5b0
#
_entry.id   e99702d6c618fe7108d56fbd8c08c5b0
#
_cell.length_a   1.000
_cell.length_b   1.000
_cell.length_c   1.000
_cell.angle_alpha   90.00
_cell.angle_beta   90.00
_cell.angle_gamma   90.00
#
_symmetry.space_group_name_H-M   'P 1'
#
loop_
_entity.id
_entity.type
_entity.pdbx_description
1 polymer ?
#
loop_
_entity_poly.entity_id
_entity_poly.type
_entity_poly.pdbx_seq_one_letter_code
_entity_poly.pdbx_strand_id
1 'polypeptide(L)'
;MHDPHSDRMSAGETRAAASLALVFAFRMLGMFMVLPVLATYGTDLAGATPALIGLAIGAYGLTQAALQIPFGVISDRIGRLPVIYFGLLVFAAGAALAANADSIWGVIAGRVLQGAGAISAAVMALLSDLTREQHRTKAMAMIGMSIGLSFAVAMVVGPLLTRAFGLSGLFWATAGMALLGMLIVAVAVPRASRSLQHRESGVARQALLPTLRNGELLRLNLGIGVLHAILMASFVALPLALVDEGGLAKEEHWWVYLSALLIGFFGMVPFIIYGEKKRRMKRVLCGAVL
;
A
#
# COMPACT_ATOMS: atom_id res chain seq x y z
N MET A 1 24.46 -28.57 -2.83
CA MET A 1 23.99 -28.94 -4.18
C MET A 1 22.55 -28.47 -4.30
N HIS A 2 22.31 -27.36 -5.01
CA HIS A 2 20.94 -26.77 -5.15
C HIS A 2 20.32 -27.41 -6.39
N ASP A 3 19.23 -28.17 -6.20
CA ASP A 3 18.44 -28.72 -7.30
C ASP A 3 17.67 -27.56 -7.98
N PRO A 4 18.00 -27.21 -9.24
CA PRO A 4 17.34 -26.12 -9.96
C PRO A 4 15.87 -26.38 -10.26
N HIS A 5 15.38 -27.64 -10.11
CA HIS A 5 14.01 -28.06 -10.39
C HIS A 5 13.17 -28.31 -9.13
N SER A 6 13.64 -27.94 -7.95
CA SER A 6 12.83 -28.11 -6.74
C SER A 6 11.61 -27.19 -6.77
N ASP A 7 10.42 -27.74 -6.64
CA ASP A 7 9.12 -27.02 -6.56
C ASP A 7 8.99 -26.13 -5.32
N ARG A 8 9.97 -26.13 -4.43
CA ARG A 8 10.00 -25.36 -3.20
C ARG A 8 10.94 -24.17 -3.33
N MET A 9 10.49 -23.03 -2.80
CA MET A 9 11.36 -21.84 -2.62
C MET A 9 12.55 -22.21 -1.74
N SER A 10 13.74 -21.75 -2.12
CA SER A 10 14.91 -21.87 -1.25
C SER A 10 14.74 -21.06 0.02
N ALA A 11 15.54 -21.37 1.07
CA ALA A 11 15.52 -20.60 2.31
C ALA A 11 15.85 -19.11 2.08
N GLY A 12 16.75 -18.80 1.13
CA GLY A 12 17.10 -17.45 0.74
C GLY A 12 15.94 -16.71 0.07
N GLU A 13 15.24 -17.37 -0.88
CA GLU A 13 14.06 -16.81 -1.54
C GLU A 13 12.92 -16.57 -0.56
N THR A 14 12.67 -17.51 0.34
CA THR A 14 11.63 -17.39 1.38
C THR A 14 11.95 -16.23 2.32
N ARG A 15 13.21 -16.12 2.77
CA ARG A 15 13.68 -15.00 3.60
C ARG A 15 13.52 -13.67 2.89
N ALA A 16 13.92 -13.57 1.62
CA ALA A 16 13.76 -12.37 0.82
C ALA A 16 12.28 -11.98 0.67
N ALA A 17 11.43 -12.93 0.28
CA ALA A 17 10.00 -12.68 0.10
C ALA A 17 9.32 -12.28 1.42
N ALA A 18 9.60 -12.97 2.52
CA ALA A 18 9.01 -12.67 3.82
C ALA A 18 9.47 -11.30 4.37
N SER A 19 10.77 -10.99 4.28
CA SER A 19 11.30 -9.70 4.74
C SER A 19 10.77 -8.52 3.91
N LEU A 20 10.71 -8.64 2.59
CA LEU A 20 10.16 -7.59 1.73
C LEU A 20 8.63 -7.46 1.90
N ALA A 21 7.91 -8.57 2.09
CA ALA A 21 6.49 -8.54 2.42
C ALA A 21 6.23 -7.83 3.76
N LEU A 22 7.08 -8.03 4.77
CA LEU A 22 6.98 -7.35 6.06
C LEU A 22 7.28 -5.85 5.96
N VAL A 23 8.30 -5.45 5.20
CA VAL A 23 8.58 -4.02 4.91
C VAL A 23 7.39 -3.38 4.21
N PHE A 24 6.81 -4.08 3.24
CA PHE A 24 5.63 -3.61 2.52
C PHE A 24 4.42 -3.52 3.44
N ALA A 25 4.23 -4.52 4.32
CA ALA A 25 3.17 -4.54 5.32
C ALA A 25 3.22 -3.34 6.26
N PHE A 26 4.37 -3.03 6.83
CA PHE A 26 4.52 -1.86 7.73
C PHE A 26 4.21 -0.54 7.02
N ARG A 27 4.68 -0.40 5.78
CA ARG A 27 4.37 0.79 4.98
C ARG A 27 2.89 0.90 4.68
N MET A 28 2.24 -0.20 4.26
CA MET A 28 0.81 -0.23 3.96
C MET A 28 -0.04 -0.03 5.23
N LEU A 29 0.36 -0.63 6.34
CA LEU A 29 -0.30 -0.43 7.62
C LEU A 29 -0.32 1.06 8.01
N GLY A 30 0.84 1.73 7.95
CA GLY A 30 0.92 3.17 8.22
C GLY A 30 0.07 4.04 7.29
N MET A 31 -0.04 3.65 6.02
CA MET A 31 -0.91 4.33 5.06
C MET A 31 -2.40 4.11 5.37
N PHE A 32 -2.78 2.85 5.60
CA PHE A 32 -4.18 2.48 5.75
C PHE A 32 -4.79 2.93 7.08
N MET A 33 -3.99 2.99 8.17
CA MET A 33 -4.48 3.47 9.47
C MET A 33 -5.03 4.90 9.43
N VAL A 34 -4.49 5.74 8.54
CA VAL A 34 -4.93 7.13 8.39
C VAL A 34 -6.34 7.23 7.78
N LEU A 35 -6.73 6.27 6.93
CA LEU A 35 -7.99 6.35 6.17
C LEU A 35 -9.25 6.47 7.05
N PRO A 36 -9.50 5.56 8.01
CA PRO A 36 -10.70 5.62 8.84
C PRO A 36 -10.68 6.74 9.87
N VAL A 37 -9.51 7.29 10.15
CA VAL A 37 -9.28 8.22 11.27
C VAL A 37 -9.31 9.67 10.81
N LEU A 38 -8.69 9.99 9.68
CA LEU A 38 -8.52 11.38 9.26
C LEU A 38 -9.85 12.08 8.96
N ALA A 39 -10.87 11.33 8.50
CA ALA A 39 -12.19 11.89 8.24
C ALA A 39 -12.89 12.41 9.50
N THR A 40 -12.66 11.79 10.65
CA THR A 40 -13.33 12.13 11.92
C THR A 40 -12.46 12.96 12.86
N TYR A 41 -11.19 12.59 13.05
CA TYR A 41 -10.27 13.31 13.94
C TYR A 41 -9.58 14.48 13.26
N GLY A 42 -9.55 14.50 11.93
CA GLY A 42 -9.00 15.62 11.16
C GLY A 42 -9.86 16.89 11.22
N THR A 43 -11.13 16.78 11.62
CA THR A 43 -12.03 17.93 11.83
C THR A 43 -11.56 18.88 12.92
N ASP A 44 -10.78 18.39 13.88
CA ASP A 44 -10.28 19.15 15.01
C ASP A 44 -9.02 19.98 14.65
N LEU A 45 -8.44 19.78 13.46
CA LEU A 45 -7.27 20.53 12.98
C LEU A 45 -7.64 21.94 12.55
N ALA A 46 -6.76 22.91 12.83
CA ALA A 46 -6.96 24.27 12.40
C ALA A 46 -7.12 24.38 10.87
N GLY A 47 -8.19 25.06 10.44
CA GLY A 47 -8.52 25.25 9.03
C GLY A 47 -9.06 24.02 8.31
N ALA A 48 -9.47 22.96 9.03
CA ALA A 48 -10.02 21.76 8.44
C ALA A 48 -11.38 22.05 7.77
N THR A 49 -11.55 21.48 6.58
CA THR A 49 -12.83 21.39 5.88
C THR A 49 -12.95 19.99 5.29
N PRO A 50 -14.15 19.48 5.01
CA PRO A 50 -14.32 18.15 4.39
C PRO A 50 -13.51 17.99 3.10
N ALA A 51 -13.43 19.04 2.28
CA ALA A 51 -12.65 19.05 1.04
C ALA A 51 -11.14 18.93 1.30
N LEU A 52 -10.60 19.63 2.31
CA LEU A 52 -9.19 19.57 2.66
C LEU A 52 -8.82 18.23 3.34
N ILE A 53 -9.73 17.66 4.11
CA ILE A 53 -9.56 16.29 4.65
C ILE A 53 -9.50 15.28 3.50
N GLY A 54 -10.40 15.36 2.53
CA GLY A 54 -10.35 14.54 1.32
C GLY A 54 -9.05 14.74 0.53
N LEU A 55 -8.58 15.99 0.42
CA LEU A 55 -7.29 16.31 -0.18
C LEU A 55 -6.12 15.68 0.58
N ALA A 56 -6.11 15.73 1.91
CA ALA A 56 -5.06 15.11 2.73
C ALA A 56 -5.00 13.60 2.53
N ILE A 57 -6.15 12.92 2.37
CA ILE A 57 -6.22 11.50 2.04
C ILE A 57 -5.68 11.26 0.62
N GLY A 58 -6.15 12.02 -0.36
CA GLY A 58 -5.82 11.86 -1.78
C GLY A 58 -4.39 12.27 -2.14
N ALA A 59 -3.84 13.29 -1.47
CA ALA A 59 -2.51 13.85 -1.76
C ALA A 59 -1.40 12.80 -1.69
N TYR A 60 -1.47 11.89 -0.73
CA TYR A 60 -0.57 10.74 -0.65
C TYR A 60 -0.59 9.90 -1.94
N GLY A 61 -1.79 9.52 -2.38
CA GLY A 61 -1.97 8.68 -3.57
C GLY A 61 -1.51 9.38 -4.86
N LEU A 62 -1.83 10.67 -5.01
CA LEU A 62 -1.42 11.47 -6.16
C LEU A 62 0.10 11.57 -6.27
N THR A 63 0.78 11.89 -5.18
CA THR A 63 2.24 12.01 -5.15
C THR A 63 2.89 10.65 -5.40
N GLN A 64 2.39 9.59 -4.77
CA GLN A 64 2.88 8.24 -5.01
C GLN A 64 2.70 7.83 -6.47
N ALA A 65 1.55 8.06 -7.07
CA ALA A 65 1.29 7.73 -8.48
C ALA A 65 2.24 8.47 -9.42
N ALA A 66 2.45 9.78 -9.20
CA ALA A 66 3.36 10.60 -10.00
C ALA A 66 4.82 10.12 -9.89
N LEU A 67 5.26 9.72 -8.71
CA LEU A 67 6.66 9.36 -8.46
C LEU A 67 6.96 7.86 -8.58
N GLN A 68 5.96 7.00 -8.70
CA GLN A 68 6.13 5.55 -8.79
C GLN A 68 7.00 5.13 -9.99
N ILE A 69 6.75 5.70 -11.17
CA ILE A 69 7.53 5.41 -12.39
C ILE A 69 8.93 6.02 -12.30
N PRO A 70 9.12 7.32 -11.96
CA PRO A 70 10.45 7.88 -11.75
C PRO A 70 11.31 7.10 -10.76
N PHE A 71 10.77 6.74 -9.60
CA PHE A 71 11.51 5.95 -8.60
C PHE A 71 11.84 4.55 -9.09
N GLY A 72 10.96 3.92 -9.87
CA GLY A 72 11.25 2.66 -10.54
C GLY A 72 12.48 2.78 -11.44
N VAL A 73 12.48 3.76 -12.35
CA VAL A 73 13.60 4.01 -13.27
C VAL A 73 14.89 4.37 -12.55
N ILE A 74 14.82 5.20 -11.51
CA ILE A 74 15.99 5.54 -10.68
C ILE A 74 16.54 4.28 -10.00
N SER A 75 15.66 3.41 -9.48
CA SER A 75 16.07 2.17 -8.81
C SER A 75 16.79 1.18 -9.76
N ASP A 76 16.47 1.23 -11.07
CA ASP A 76 17.18 0.46 -12.07
C ASP A 76 18.63 0.95 -12.28
N ARG A 77 18.87 2.24 -12.08
CA ARG A 77 20.17 2.88 -12.33
C ARG A 77 21.10 2.87 -11.13
N ILE A 78 20.61 3.29 -9.96
CA ILE A 78 21.43 3.44 -8.75
C ILE A 78 21.33 2.23 -7.80
N GLY A 79 20.44 1.27 -8.13
CA GLY A 79 20.17 0.07 -7.34
C GLY A 79 18.88 0.15 -6.54
N ARG A 80 18.30 -1.01 -6.23
CA ARG A 80 17.01 -1.14 -5.54
C ARG A 80 17.08 -0.65 -4.08
N LEU A 81 18.09 -1.11 -3.34
CA LEU A 81 18.23 -0.85 -1.92
C LEU A 81 18.37 0.64 -1.57
N PRO A 82 19.23 1.44 -2.23
CA PRO A 82 19.32 2.88 -1.96
C PRO A 82 17.99 3.61 -2.13
N VAL A 83 17.21 3.25 -3.17
CA VAL A 83 15.89 3.86 -3.41
C VAL A 83 14.88 3.45 -2.35
N ILE A 84 14.91 2.20 -1.89
CA ILE A 84 14.05 1.73 -0.81
C ILE A 84 14.37 2.46 0.50
N TYR A 85 15.64 2.59 0.88
CA TYR A 85 16.04 3.35 2.07
C TYR A 85 15.63 4.81 1.98
N PHE A 86 15.91 5.47 0.87
CA PHE A 86 15.55 6.87 0.66
C PHE A 86 14.02 7.05 0.75
N GLY A 87 13.26 6.20 0.08
CA GLY A 87 11.80 6.29 0.09
C GLY A 87 11.19 6.03 1.48
N LEU A 88 11.72 5.06 2.25
CA LEU A 88 11.29 4.84 3.63
C LEU A 88 11.64 6.03 4.54
N LEU A 89 12.80 6.65 4.35
CA LEU A 89 13.20 7.84 5.09
C LEU A 89 12.27 9.02 4.78
N VAL A 90 11.97 9.26 3.50
CA VAL A 90 11.03 10.31 3.07
C VAL A 90 9.64 10.05 3.62
N PHE A 91 9.18 8.79 3.62
CA PHE A 91 7.91 8.39 4.21
C PHE A 91 7.88 8.65 5.72
N ALA A 92 8.94 8.30 6.45
CA ALA A 92 9.07 8.56 7.88
C ALA A 92 9.10 10.07 8.19
N ALA A 93 9.85 10.85 7.42
CA ALA A 93 9.89 12.32 7.56
C ALA A 93 8.52 12.96 7.31
N GLY A 94 7.79 12.48 6.28
CA GLY A 94 6.42 12.93 6.02
C GLY A 94 5.45 12.59 7.16
N ALA A 95 5.60 11.40 7.76
CA ALA A 95 4.81 11.00 8.92
C ALA A 95 5.16 11.89 10.14
N ALA A 96 6.43 12.14 10.41
CA ALA A 96 6.86 13.03 11.49
C ALA A 96 6.37 14.49 11.28
N LEU A 97 6.38 14.97 10.04
CA LEU A 97 5.82 16.28 9.70
C LEU A 97 4.32 16.33 10.01
N ALA A 98 3.56 15.33 9.59
CA ALA A 98 2.12 15.26 9.88
C ALA A 98 1.84 15.10 11.38
N ALA A 99 2.69 14.38 12.12
CA ALA A 99 2.56 14.18 13.57
C ALA A 99 2.70 15.47 14.38
N ASN A 100 3.49 16.43 13.90
CA ASN A 100 3.72 17.73 14.55
C ASN A 100 2.86 18.85 13.96
N ALA A 101 1.89 18.52 13.12
CA ALA A 101 1.06 19.52 12.46
C ALA A 101 -0.18 19.87 13.30
N ASP A 102 -0.38 21.15 13.59
CA ASP A 102 -1.56 21.69 14.25
C ASP A 102 -2.65 22.11 13.24
N SER A 103 -2.35 22.12 11.95
CA SER A 103 -3.26 22.52 10.87
C SER A 103 -3.42 21.45 9.82
N ILE A 104 -4.56 21.47 9.12
CA ILE A 104 -4.81 20.55 8.00
C ILE A 104 -3.76 20.69 6.89
N TRP A 105 -3.22 21.89 6.67
CA TRP A 105 -2.18 22.12 5.65
C TRP A 105 -0.86 21.43 5.99
N GLY A 106 -0.48 21.40 7.27
CA GLY A 106 0.68 20.67 7.73
C GLY A 106 0.51 19.15 7.52
N VAL A 107 -0.70 18.63 7.79
CA VAL A 107 -1.02 17.24 7.53
C VAL A 107 -0.98 16.95 6.02
N ILE A 108 -1.55 17.81 5.17
CA ILE A 108 -1.48 17.68 3.70
C ILE A 108 -0.01 17.62 3.24
N ALA A 109 0.84 18.54 3.71
CA ALA A 109 2.26 18.56 3.37
C ALA A 109 2.96 17.26 3.79
N GLY A 110 2.70 16.76 5.00
CA GLY A 110 3.19 15.47 5.47
C GLY A 110 2.72 14.30 4.60
N ARG A 111 1.45 14.32 4.17
CA ARG A 111 0.88 13.28 3.28
C ARG A 111 1.49 13.31 1.87
N VAL A 112 1.71 14.50 1.31
CA VAL A 112 2.46 14.67 0.05
C VAL A 112 3.86 14.07 0.18
N LEU A 113 4.57 14.37 1.26
CA LEU A 113 5.92 13.86 1.49
C LEU A 113 5.91 12.34 1.71
N GLN A 114 4.95 11.80 2.48
CA GLN A 114 4.78 10.35 2.61
C GLN A 114 4.57 9.67 1.25
N GLY A 115 3.73 10.23 0.37
CA GLY A 115 3.52 9.74 -0.98
C GLY A 115 4.79 9.79 -1.84
N ALA A 116 5.64 10.80 -1.63
CA ALA A 116 6.92 10.91 -2.32
C ALA A 116 7.89 9.77 -1.97
N GLY A 117 7.68 9.05 -0.87
CA GLY A 117 8.38 7.80 -0.56
C GLY A 117 7.91 6.60 -1.40
N ALA A 118 7.77 6.71 -2.70
CA ALA A 118 7.19 5.73 -3.62
C ALA A 118 8.10 4.51 -3.88
N ILE A 119 8.23 3.59 -2.92
CA ILE A 119 9.14 2.43 -2.99
C ILE A 119 8.56 1.18 -3.65
N SER A 120 7.25 1.15 -3.94
CA SER A 120 6.58 -0.10 -4.34
C SER A 120 7.20 -0.75 -5.58
N ALA A 121 7.56 0.05 -6.62
CA ALA A 121 8.23 -0.47 -7.81
C ALA A 121 9.61 -1.06 -7.49
N ALA A 122 10.39 -0.37 -6.66
CA ALA A 122 11.73 -0.84 -6.27
C ALA A 122 11.67 -2.13 -5.42
N VAL A 123 10.69 -2.25 -4.52
CA VAL A 123 10.48 -3.47 -3.70
C VAL A 123 10.07 -4.65 -4.56
N MET A 124 9.11 -4.45 -5.49
CA MET A 124 8.67 -5.50 -6.41
C MET A 124 9.79 -5.96 -7.34
N ALA A 125 10.58 -5.02 -7.85
CA ALA A 125 11.74 -5.34 -8.67
C ALA A 125 12.81 -6.09 -7.86
N LEU A 126 13.12 -5.66 -6.63
CA LEU A 126 14.08 -6.36 -5.78
C LEU A 126 13.60 -7.78 -5.45
N LEU A 127 12.31 -7.96 -5.20
CA LEU A 127 11.74 -9.29 -4.98
C LEU A 127 11.95 -10.19 -6.21
N SER A 128 11.70 -9.67 -7.41
CA SER A 128 11.93 -10.40 -8.66
C SER A 128 13.40 -10.74 -8.87
N ASP A 129 14.32 -9.84 -8.49
CA ASP A 129 15.76 -10.04 -8.59
C ASP A 129 16.27 -11.11 -7.61
N LEU A 130 15.59 -11.30 -6.48
CA LEU A 130 15.95 -12.25 -5.40
C LEU A 130 15.21 -13.59 -5.49
N THR A 131 14.30 -13.77 -6.46
CA THR A 131 13.50 -14.99 -6.63
C THR A 131 13.65 -15.53 -8.03
N ARG A 132 13.75 -16.88 -8.14
CA ARG A 132 13.76 -17.57 -9.43
C ARG A 132 12.42 -17.35 -10.15
N GLU A 133 12.44 -17.34 -11.48
CA GLU A 133 11.28 -17.06 -12.32
C GLU A 133 10.06 -17.90 -11.96
N GLN A 134 10.25 -19.21 -11.75
CA GLN A 134 9.20 -20.16 -11.35
C GLN A 134 8.54 -19.84 -9.99
N HIS A 135 9.21 -19.08 -9.11
CA HIS A 135 8.72 -18.73 -7.77
C HIS A 135 8.26 -17.28 -7.64
N ARG A 136 8.45 -16.45 -8.67
CA ARG A 136 8.06 -15.02 -8.66
C ARG A 136 6.58 -14.84 -8.34
N THR A 137 5.69 -15.63 -8.97
CA THR A 137 4.24 -15.55 -8.69
C THR A 137 3.92 -15.82 -7.24
N LYS A 138 4.55 -16.82 -6.62
CA LYS A 138 4.36 -17.15 -5.20
C LYS A 138 4.89 -16.06 -4.29
N ALA A 139 6.06 -15.50 -4.60
CA ALA A 139 6.64 -14.39 -3.85
C ALA A 139 5.78 -13.11 -3.95
N MET A 140 5.27 -12.78 -5.15
CA MET A 140 4.34 -11.66 -5.35
C MET A 140 3.02 -11.86 -4.60
N ALA A 141 2.50 -13.10 -4.54
CA ALA A 141 1.32 -13.42 -3.75
C ALA A 141 1.54 -13.17 -2.25
N MET A 142 2.73 -13.41 -1.71
CA MET A 142 3.07 -13.08 -0.32
C MET A 142 2.97 -11.57 -0.05
N ILE A 143 3.44 -10.72 -0.97
CA ILE A 143 3.25 -9.26 -0.87
C ILE A 143 1.76 -8.92 -0.94
N GLY A 144 1.01 -9.49 -1.89
CA GLY A 144 -0.44 -9.25 -2.00
C GLY A 144 -1.19 -9.60 -0.71
N MET A 145 -0.89 -10.75 -0.11
CA MET A 145 -1.46 -11.14 1.18
C MET A 145 -1.08 -10.15 2.31
N SER A 146 0.17 -9.67 2.32
CA SER A 146 0.61 -8.70 3.32
C SER A 146 -0.14 -7.37 3.22
N ILE A 147 -0.50 -6.93 2.01
CA ILE A 147 -1.31 -5.72 1.77
C ILE A 147 -2.71 -5.91 2.37
N GLY A 148 -3.38 -7.03 2.03
CA GLY A 148 -4.72 -7.32 2.54
C GLY A 148 -4.76 -7.44 4.07
N LEU A 149 -3.78 -8.13 4.66
CA LEU A 149 -3.66 -8.25 6.11
C LEU A 149 -3.39 -6.89 6.77
N SER A 150 -2.51 -6.07 6.19
CA SER A 150 -2.24 -4.71 6.68
C SER A 150 -3.47 -3.83 6.64
N PHE A 151 -4.28 -3.95 5.59
CA PHE A 151 -5.56 -3.24 5.51
C PHE A 151 -6.51 -3.65 6.64
N ALA A 152 -6.68 -4.96 6.86
CA ALA A 152 -7.54 -5.48 7.92
C ALA A 152 -7.10 -5.01 9.31
N VAL A 153 -5.80 -5.11 9.60
CA VAL A 153 -5.20 -4.69 10.87
C VAL A 153 -5.34 -3.17 11.04
N ALA A 154 -5.13 -2.38 9.98
CA ALA A 154 -5.22 -0.93 10.01
C ALA A 154 -6.61 -0.41 10.39
N MET A 155 -7.67 -1.08 9.93
CA MET A 155 -9.05 -0.71 10.24
C MET A 155 -9.38 -0.83 11.74
N VAL A 156 -8.68 -1.69 12.45
CA VAL A 156 -8.85 -1.88 13.90
C VAL A 156 -7.82 -1.04 14.68
N VAL A 157 -6.55 -1.16 14.31
CA VAL A 157 -5.45 -0.52 15.04
C VAL A 157 -5.46 1.00 14.89
N GLY A 158 -5.85 1.52 13.71
CA GLY A 158 -5.91 2.96 13.46
C GLY A 158 -6.79 3.71 14.46
N PRO A 159 -8.09 3.41 14.55
CA PRO A 159 -8.99 4.04 15.53
C PRO A 159 -8.56 3.83 16.98
N LEU A 160 -8.14 2.60 17.35
CA LEU A 160 -7.68 2.31 18.72
C LEU A 160 -6.45 3.11 19.11
N LEU A 161 -5.47 3.21 18.22
CA LEU A 161 -4.25 3.98 18.45
C LEU A 161 -4.54 5.47 18.55
N THR A 162 -5.44 5.97 17.70
CA THR A 162 -5.83 7.38 17.71
C THR A 162 -6.64 7.72 18.97
N ARG A 163 -7.48 6.83 19.44
CA ARG A 163 -8.18 7.00 20.73
C ARG A 163 -7.19 7.14 21.89
N ALA A 164 -6.09 6.35 21.88
CA ALA A 164 -5.12 6.34 22.97
C ALA A 164 -4.12 7.51 22.92
N PHE A 165 -3.68 7.91 21.72
CA PHE A 165 -2.54 8.83 21.51
C PHE A 165 -2.84 9.99 20.57
N GLY A 166 -4.09 10.15 20.14
CA GLY A 166 -4.49 11.18 19.19
C GLY A 166 -3.97 10.94 17.77
N LEU A 167 -4.29 11.88 16.87
CA LEU A 167 -3.85 11.83 15.48
C LEU A 167 -2.31 11.93 15.35
N SER A 168 -1.68 12.73 16.21
CA SER A 168 -0.22 12.83 16.28
C SER A 168 0.44 11.48 16.59
N GLY A 169 -0.08 10.75 17.59
CA GLY A 169 0.41 9.42 17.94
C GLY A 169 0.30 8.40 16.81
N LEU A 170 -0.78 8.46 16.01
CA LEU A 170 -0.93 7.63 14.82
C LEU A 170 0.20 7.90 13.80
N PHE A 171 0.50 9.17 13.53
CA PHE A 171 1.55 9.53 12.59
C PHE A 171 2.95 9.20 13.13
N TRP A 172 3.20 9.36 14.44
CA TRP A 172 4.46 8.91 15.05
C TRP A 172 4.63 7.39 14.98
N ALA A 173 3.57 6.61 15.21
CA ALA A 173 3.60 5.15 15.03
C ALA A 173 3.91 4.78 13.57
N THR A 174 3.34 5.52 12.61
CA THR A 174 3.63 5.36 11.18
C THR A 174 5.11 5.64 10.86
N ALA A 175 5.71 6.68 11.44
CA ALA A 175 7.13 6.97 11.30
C ALA A 175 7.99 5.84 11.89
N GLY A 176 7.64 5.36 13.08
CA GLY A 176 8.32 4.23 13.74
C GLY A 176 8.29 2.95 12.90
N MET A 177 7.13 2.63 12.28
CA MET A 177 7.01 1.47 11.38
C MET A 177 7.89 1.61 10.14
N ALA A 178 8.05 2.81 9.58
CA ALA A 178 8.95 3.04 8.46
C ALA A 178 10.42 2.81 8.85
N LEU A 179 10.83 3.27 10.04
CA LEU A 179 12.18 3.05 10.57
C LEU A 179 12.42 1.56 10.86
N LEU A 180 11.42 0.84 11.41
CA LEU A 180 11.48 -0.62 11.54
C LEU A 180 11.60 -1.31 10.19
N GLY A 181 10.89 -0.82 9.18
CA GLY A 181 11.03 -1.29 7.79
C GLY A 181 12.46 -1.12 7.29
N MET A 182 13.11 0.02 7.54
CA MET A 182 14.53 0.25 7.20
C MET A 182 15.45 -0.75 7.92
N LEU A 183 15.21 -1.01 9.19
CA LEU A 183 15.98 -1.99 9.96
C LEU A 183 15.84 -3.41 9.39
N ILE A 184 14.61 -3.81 9.00
CA ILE A 184 14.36 -5.10 8.36
C ILE A 184 15.11 -5.20 7.03
N VAL A 185 15.11 -4.13 6.22
CA VAL A 185 15.88 -4.09 4.96
C VAL A 185 17.37 -4.29 5.26
N ALA A 186 17.90 -3.64 6.30
CA ALA A 186 19.32 -3.73 6.66
C ALA A 186 19.75 -5.14 7.10
N VAL A 187 18.91 -5.82 7.91
CA VAL A 187 19.27 -7.06 8.61
C VAL A 187 18.78 -8.30 7.86
N ALA A 188 17.57 -8.24 7.29
CA ALA A 188 16.89 -9.43 6.81
C ALA A 188 16.90 -9.58 5.28
N VAL A 189 16.98 -8.48 4.52
CA VAL A 189 16.92 -8.56 3.05
C VAL A 189 18.31 -8.95 2.51
N PRO A 190 18.40 -10.06 1.75
CA PRO A 190 19.66 -10.44 1.09
C PRO A 190 20.09 -9.39 0.06
N ARG A 191 21.39 -9.17 -0.07
CA ARG A 191 21.92 -8.28 -1.10
C ARG A 191 21.91 -9.00 -2.45
N ALA A 192 21.22 -8.44 -3.44
CA ALA A 192 21.27 -8.95 -4.80
C ALA A 192 22.67 -8.73 -5.41
N SER A 193 23.21 -9.74 -6.10
CA SER A 193 24.46 -9.58 -6.84
C SER A 193 24.24 -8.62 -8.03
N ARG A 194 25.15 -7.67 -8.24
CA ARG A 194 25.06 -6.63 -9.28
C ARG A 194 24.90 -7.16 -10.71
N SER A 195 25.18 -8.42 -10.97
CA SER A 195 25.21 -8.98 -12.34
C SER A 195 23.82 -9.13 -12.99
N LEU A 196 22.73 -9.13 -12.21
CA LEU A 196 21.36 -9.30 -12.71
C LEU A 196 20.69 -7.94 -13.08
N GLN A 197 21.17 -6.83 -12.53
CA GLN A 197 20.52 -5.52 -12.63
C GLN A 197 20.57 -4.87 -14.03
N HIS A 198 21.49 -5.29 -14.92
CA HIS A 198 21.70 -4.59 -16.20
C HIS A 198 20.93 -5.14 -17.40
N ARG A 199 20.25 -6.26 -17.27
CA ARG A 199 19.68 -6.97 -18.43
C ARG A 199 18.27 -6.52 -18.84
N GLU A 200 17.48 -5.94 -17.93
CA GLU A 200 16.06 -5.61 -18.19
C GLU A 200 15.78 -4.11 -18.42
N SER A 201 16.69 -3.22 -18.06
CA SER A 201 16.45 -1.76 -18.12
C SER A 201 16.28 -1.18 -19.54
N GLY A 202 16.88 -1.81 -20.55
CA GLY A 202 16.74 -1.40 -21.96
C GLY A 202 15.39 -1.74 -22.58
N VAL A 203 14.81 -2.88 -22.19
CA VAL A 203 13.54 -3.39 -22.75
C VAL A 203 12.34 -2.61 -22.19
N ALA A 204 12.39 -2.21 -20.92
CA ALA A 204 11.29 -1.51 -20.26
C ALA A 204 10.99 -0.14 -20.92
N ARG A 205 11.99 0.58 -21.37
CA ARG A 205 11.83 1.92 -21.96
C ARG A 205 11.18 1.88 -23.35
N GLN A 206 11.48 0.87 -24.14
CA GLN A 206 10.88 0.68 -25.47
C GLN A 206 9.43 0.16 -25.38
N ALA A 207 9.11 -0.59 -24.33
CA ALA A 207 7.77 -1.12 -24.11
C ALA A 207 6.80 -0.12 -23.46
N LEU A 208 7.29 0.98 -22.85
CA LEU A 208 6.45 1.90 -22.08
C LEU A 208 5.35 2.56 -22.94
N LEU A 209 5.71 3.12 -24.07
CA LEU A 209 4.77 3.83 -24.95
C LEU A 209 3.73 2.90 -25.60
N PRO A 210 4.08 1.73 -26.13
CA PRO A 210 3.11 0.74 -26.61
C PRO A 210 2.17 0.26 -25.48
N THR A 211 2.69 0.05 -24.26
CA THR A 211 1.89 -0.37 -23.10
C THR A 211 0.89 0.70 -22.70
N LEU A 212 1.28 1.97 -22.66
CA LEU A 212 0.40 3.11 -22.35
C LEU A 212 -0.67 3.34 -23.42
N ARG A 213 -0.47 2.88 -24.65
CA ARG A 213 -1.45 2.98 -25.75
C ARG A 213 -2.31 1.74 -25.92
N ASN A 214 -2.09 0.70 -25.14
CA ASN A 214 -2.90 -0.51 -25.21
C ASN A 214 -4.30 -0.28 -24.63
N GLY A 215 -5.32 -0.28 -25.48
CA GLY A 215 -6.71 0.00 -25.09
C GLY A 215 -7.30 -0.98 -24.06
N GLU A 216 -6.92 -2.25 -24.09
CA GLU A 216 -7.37 -3.24 -23.11
C GLU A 216 -6.78 -2.97 -21.73
N LEU A 217 -5.49 -2.63 -21.66
CA LEU A 217 -4.83 -2.25 -20.40
C LEU A 217 -5.40 -0.93 -19.86
N LEU A 218 -5.69 0.05 -20.72
CA LEU A 218 -6.31 1.31 -20.31
C LEU A 218 -7.70 1.09 -19.71
N ARG A 219 -8.53 0.23 -20.30
CA ARG A 219 -9.85 -0.12 -19.76
C ARG A 219 -9.75 -0.79 -18.39
N LEU A 220 -8.83 -1.75 -18.23
CA LEU A 220 -8.58 -2.41 -16.93
C LEU A 220 -8.09 -1.39 -15.88
N ASN A 221 -7.14 -0.54 -16.24
CA ASN A 221 -6.61 0.49 -15.35
C ASN A 221 -7.69 1.50 -14.96
N LEU A 222 -8.55 1.92 -15.90
CA LEU A 222 -9.67 2.79 -15.60
C LEU A 222 -10.65 2.12 -14.62
N GLY A 223 -11.01 0.85 -14.86
CA GLY A 223 -11.88 0.08 -13.96
C GLY A 223 -11.32 0.00 -12.54
N ILE A 224 -10.03 -0.36 -12.40
CA ILE A 224 -9.35 -0.40 -11.10
C ILE A 224 -9.31 1.01 -10.47
N GLY A 225 -9.02 2.04 -11.27
CA GLY A 225 -8.98 3.43 -10.81
C GLY A 225 -10.33 3.90 -10.27
N VAL A 226 -11.43 3.60 -10.97
CA VAL A 226 -12.79 3.95 -10.53
C VAL A 226 -13.16 3.23 -9.24
N LEU A 227 -12.93 1.91 -9.15
CA LEU A 227 -13.19 1.14 -7.92
C LEU A 227 -12.37 1.68 -6.75
N HIS A 228 -11.12 2.02 -6.97
CA HIS A 228 -10.27 2.61 -5.94
C HIS A 228 -10.72 4.01 -5.53
N ALA A 229 -11.17 4.83 -6.46
CA ALA A 229 -11.74 6.14 -6.19
C ALA A 229 -13.01 6.04 -5.34
N ILE A 230 -13.91 5.09 -5.64
CA ILE A 230 -15.10 4.81 -4.83
C ILE A 230 -14.70 4.38 -3.43
N LEU A 231 -13.73 3.47 -3.29
CA LEU A 231 -13.20 3.03 -2.00
C LEU A 231 -12.66 4.21 -1.19
N MET A 232 -11.84 5.07 -1.79
CA MET A 232 -11.28 6.24 -1.10
C MET A 232 -12.35 7.26 -0.71
N ALA A 233 -13.34 7.51 -1.58
CA ALA A 233 -14.47 8.37 -1.28
C ALA A 233 -15.31 7.82 -0.12
N SER A 234 -15.48 6.50 -0.04
CA SER A 234 -16.20 5.86 1.08
C SER A 234 -15.48 6.09 2.42
N PHE A 235 -14.14 6.13 2.45
CA PHE A 235 -13.39 6.46 3.67
C PHE A 235 -13.48 7.94 4.10
N VAL A 236 -13.98 8.82 3.24
CA VAL A 236 -14.29 10.20 3.62
C VAL A 236 -15.74 10.31 4.07
N ALA A 237 -16.68 9.75 3.31
CA ALA A 237 -18.11 9.92 3.53
C ALA A 237 -18.66 9.04 4.67
N LEU A 238 -18.27 7.76 4.71
CA LEU A 238 -18.84 6.79 5.63
C LEU A 238 -18.57 7.11 7.12
N PRO A 239 -17.32 7.50 7.52
CA PRO A 239 -17.06 7.85 8.92
C PRO A 239 -17.91 9.03 9.41
N LEU A 240 -18.14 10.02 8.56
CA LEU A 240 -18.98 11.19 8.88
C LEU A 240 -20.46 10.77 9.01
N ALA A 241 -20.96 9.99 8.06
CA ALA A 241 -22.35 9.50 8.12
C ALA A 241 -22.60 8.60 9.37
N LEU A 242 -21.61 7.81 9.79
CA LEU A 242 -21.72 7.00 11.01
C LEU A 242 -21.85 7.87 12.27
N VAL A 243 -21.21 9.03 12.32
CA VAL A 243 -21.36 9.99 13.43
C VAL A 243 -22.66 10.76 13.30
N ASP A 244 -22.90 11.40 12.14
CA ASP A 244 -23.96 12.42 11.98
C ASP A 244 -25.35 11.79 11.86
N GLU A 245 -25.46 10.67 11.15
CA GLU A 245 -26.75 9.98 10.91
C GLU A 245 -26.90 8.72 11.76
N GLY A 246 -25.80 8.00 11.98
CA GLY A 246 -25.79 6.75 12.76
C GLY A 246 -25.70 6.94 14.27
N GLY A 247 -25.34 8.14 14.74
CA GLY A 247 -25.13 8.43 16.16
C GLY A 247 -24.02 7.60 16.82
N LEU A 248 -23.11 7.01 16.01
CA LEU A 248 -22.06 6.14 16.49
C LEU A 248 -20.83 6.94 16.90
N ALA A 249 -20.32 6.71 18.10
CA ALA A 249 -19.12 7.39 18.58
C ALA A 249 -17.90 7.04 17.70
N LYS A 250 -17.00 8.03 17.47
CA LYS A 250 -15.80 7.87 16.64
C LYS A 250 -14.93 6.66 17.06
N GLU A 251 -14.92 6.37 18.36
CA GLU A 251 -14.17 5.29 18.98
C GLU A 251 -14.73 3.90 18.70
N GLU A 252 -15.99 3.82 18.24
CA GLU A 252 -16.69 2.58 17.98
C GLU A 252 -16.67 2.17 16.51
N HIS A 253 -16.17 3.01 15.61
CA HIS A 253 -16.14 2.73 14.17
C HIS A 253 -15.35 1.47 13.80
N TRP A 254 -14.34 1.08 14.59
CA TRP A 254 -13.47 -0.06 14.31
C TRP A 254 -14.24 -1.39 14.15
N TRP A 255 -15.31 -1.61 14.96
CA TRP A 255 -16.06 -2.85 14.86
C TRP A 255 -16.96 -2.88 13.62
N VAL A 256 -17.46 -1.73 13.15
CA VAL A 256 -18.20 -1.61 11.88
C VAL A 256 -17.29 -1.98 10.70
N TYR A 257 -16.08 -1.40 10.67
CA TYR A 257 -15.09 -1.72 9.62
C TYR A 257 -14.66 -3.18 9.68
N LEU A 258 -14.42 -3.71 10.88
CA LEU A 258 -14.03 -5.11 11.06
C LEU A 258 -15.16 -6.05 10.58
N SER A 259 -16.38 -5.78 10.97
CA SER A 259 -17.54 -6.58 10.56
C SER A 259 -17.75 -6.55 9.05
N ALA A 260 -17.73 -5.37 8.44
CA ALA A 260 -17.84 -5.19 6.99
C ALA A 260 -16.73 -5.93 6.24
N LEU A 261 -15.50 -5.85 6.75
CA LEU A 261 -14.34 -6.51 6.16
C LEU A 261 -14.43 -8.03 6.25
N LEU A 262 -14.85 -8.58 7.40
CA LEU A 262 -15.04 -10.02 7.57
C LEU A 262 -16.15 -10.54 6.66
N ILE A 263 -17.29 -9.86 6.60
CA ILE A 263 -18.41 -10.22 5.72
C ILE A 263 -17.94 -10.18 4.26
N GLY A 264 -17.23 -9.11 3.85
CA GLY A 264 -16.68 -8.98 2.50
C GLY A 264 -15.67 -10.09 2.17
N PHE A 265 -14.77 -10.40 3.10
CA PHE A 265 -13.76 -11.45 2.90
C PHE A 265 -14.42 -12.83 2.75
N PHE A 266 -15.28 -13.22 3.69
CA PHE A 266 -15.96 -14.52 3.61
C PHE A 266 -16.93 -14.59 2.42
N GLY A 267 -17.58 -13.48 2.05
CA GLY A 267 -18.42 -13.40 0.86
C GLY A 267 -17.62 -13.56 -0.44
N MET A 268 -16.42 -12.96 -0.52
CA MET A 268 -15.59 -12.97 -1.74
C MET A 268 -14.99 -14.36 -2.04
N VAL A 269 -14.56 -15.11 -1.02
CA VAL A 269 -13.84 -16.39 -1.19
C VAL A 269 -14.59 -17.40 -2.06
N PRO A 270 -15.90 -17.67 -1.83
CA PRO A 270 -16.65 -18.61 -2.68
C PRO A 270 -16.70 -18.19 -4.16
N PHE A 271 -16.84 -16.88 -4.41
CA PHE A 271 -16.89 -16.35 -5.77
C PHE A 271 -15.55 -16.48 -6.49
N ILE A 272 -14.43 -16.26 -5.80
CA ILE A 272 -13.08 -16.49 -6.38
C ILE A 272 -12.91 -17.97 -6.72
N ILE A 273 -13.20 -18.88 -5.78
CA ILE A 273 -13.08 -20.32 -5.99
C ILE A 273 -13.96 -20.78 -7.17
N TYR A 274 -15.20 -20.28 -7.25
CA TYR A 274 -16.09 -20.56 -8.36
C TYR A 274 -15.54 -20.05 -9.69
N GLY A 275 -15.04 -18.80 -9.70
CA GLY A 275 -14.47 -18.16 -10.89
C GLY A 275 -13.26 -18.91 -11.43
N GLU A 276 -12.34 -19.35 -10.54
CA GLU A 276 -11.16 -20.12 -10.90
C GLU A 276 -11.54 -21.52 -11.42
N LYS A 277 -12.32 -22.29 -10.63
CA LYS A 277 -12.72 -23.65 -11.01
C LYS A 277 -13.49 -23.73 -12.33
N LYS A 278 -14.34 -22.74 -12.60
CA LYS A 278 -15.16 -22.67 -13.81
C LYS A 278 -14.54 -21.84 -14.94
N ARG A 279 -13.34 -21.27 -14.74
CA ARG A 279 -12.67 -20.33 -15.68
C ARG A 279 -13.59 -19.18 -16.12
N ARG A 280 -14.39 -18.62 -15.18
CA ARG A 280 -15.38 -17.58 -15.42
C ARG A 280 -15.09 -16.29 -14.64
N MET A 281 -13.81 -15.98 -14.38
CA MET A 281 -13.40 -14.82 -13.59
C MET A 281 -14.00 -13.49 -14.09
N LYS A 282 -14.10 -13.31 -15.44
CA LYS A 282 -14.73 -12.11 -16.02
C LYS A 282 -16.18 -11.93 -15.57
N ARG A 283 -16.97 -13.02 -15.55
CA ARG A 283 -18.38 -12.94 -15.10
C ARG A 283 -18.49 -12.66 -13.60
N VAL A 284 -17.61 -13.28 -12.81
CA VAL A 284 -17.55 -13.04 -11.37
C VAL A 284 -17.20 -11.58 -11.08
N LEU A 285 -16.20 -11.04 -11.78
CA LEU A 285 -15.82 -9.64 -11.62
C LEU A 285 -16.97 -8.68 -12.01
N CYS A 286 -17.61 -8.91 -13.16
CA CYS A 286 -18.74 -8.08 -13.58
C CYS A 286 -19.92 -8.16 -12.59
N GLY A 287 -20.23 -9.36 -12.07
CA GLY A 287 -21.30 -9.51 -11.09
C GLY A 287 -20.97 -8.95 -9.70
N ALA A 288 -19.71 -8.79 -9.37
CA ALA A 288 -19.29 -8.15 -8.11
C ALA A 288 -19.30 -6.61 -8.17
N VAL A 289 -19.29 -6.04 -9.38
CA VAL A 289 -19.31 -4.58 -9.60
C VAL A 289 -20.74 -4.05 -9.73
N LEU A 290 -21.69 -4.88 -10.21
CA LEU A 290 -23.12 -4.57 -10.31
C LEU A 290 -23.84 -4.77 -8.98
#